data_54b1afb48d1199e1b37236ff46cfe7b7
#
_entry.id   54b1afb48d1199e1b37236ff46cfe7b7
#
_cell.length_a   1.000
_cell.length_b   1.000
_cell.length_c   1.000
_cell.angle_alpha   90.00
_cell.angle_beta   90.00
_cell.angle_gamma   90.00
#
_symmetry.space_group_name_H-M   'P 1'
#
loop_
_entity.id
_entity.type
_entity.pdbx_description
1 polymer ?
#
loop_
_entity_poly.entity_id
_entity_poly.type
_entity_poly.pdbx_seq_one_letter_code
_entity_poly.pdbx_strand_id
1 'polypeptide(L)'
;MAILTSKASNIPYPIQYDELHKEAVLQKHFDTASYLSTTHTTRNTMRYFLYFAYDGTNYHGWQVQPNAVTVQLRLEEAMQTLLRVPTPVTGAGRTDTGVNARTMVAHFDTETPLPDPAVFADRLNRLLPPDIAVHRCVPVTDTAHARFDATSRTYKYYAIDHKSPFAERYAWRYRGTLDFDAMNQAAEALYRYTDFTSFSKLHTDVKTNNCRVTYAHWEQEGEGYTFTITADRFLRNMVRAIVGTLVEVGRHKITLDEFCAIIEGRDRGLAGTSMPGKALFLHDVTYPEELFL
;
A
#
# COMPACT_ATOMS: atom_id res chain seq x y z
N MET A 1 -38.96 -22.05 45.14
CA MET A 1 -37.61 -22.16 44.52
C MET A 1 -37.74 -21.51 43.14
N ALA A 2 -37.46 -20.20 43.03
CA ALA A 2 -37.69 -19.44 41.83
C ALA A 2 -36.35 -19.24 41.08
N ILE A 3 -36.32 -19.66 39.81
CA ILE A 3 -35.18 -19.52 38.93
C ILE A 3 -35.23 -18.14 38.31
N LEU A 4 -34.25 -17.29 38.66
CA LEU A 4 -34.03 -15.98 38.04
C LEU A 4 -33.27 -16.19 36.71
N THR A 5 -33.96 -15.97 35.60
CA THR A 5 -33.34 -15.85 34.27
C THR A 5 -32.90 -14.40 34.06
N SER A 6 -31.59 -14.16 33.99
CA SER A 6 -31.02 -12.88 33.63
C SER A 6 -31.19 -12.62 32.12
N LYS A 7 -31.92 -11.55 31.79
CA LYS A 7 -31.99 -11.00 30.43
C LYS A 7 -30.67 -10.30 30.10
N ALA A 8 -29.95 -10.82 29.13
CA ALA A 8 -28.89 -10.08 28.47
C ALA A 8 -29.44 -8.90 27.70
N SER A 9 -28.99 -7.71 28.02
CA SER A 9 -29.33 -6.46 27.33
C SER A 9 -28.68 -6.44 25.94
N ASN A 10 -29.52 -6.50 24.92
CA ASN A 10 -29.12 -6.22 23.52
C ASN A 10 -28.76 -4.75 23.40
N ILE A 11 -27.52 -4.45 23.14
CA ILE A 11 -27.09 -3.14 22.63
C ILE A 11 -27.25 -3.20 21.11
N PRO A 12 -28.11 -2.36 20.50
CA PRO A 12 -28.25 -2.34 19.06
C PRO A 12 -27.08 -1.57 18.43
N TYR A 13 -26.18 -2.27 17.72
CA TYR A 13 -25.47 -1.65 16.62
C TYR A 13 -26.44 -1.63 15.43
N PRO A 14 -26.80 -0.46 14.92
CA PRO A 14 -26.49 -0.18 13.52
C PRO A 14 -26.27 1.33 13.26
N ILE A 15 -25.12 1.71 12.82
CA ILE A 15 -25.05 2.83 11.92
C ILE A 15 -25.31 2.24 10.53
N GLN A 16 -26.56 2.27 10.11
CA GLN A 16 -26.93 2.11 8.72
C GLN A 16 -26.30 3.30 7.96
N TYR A 17 -25.15 3.06 7.32
CA TYR A 17 -24.59 4.02 6.37
C TYR A 17 -25.53 4.11 5.18
N ASP A 18 -26.13 5.28 5.02
CA ASP A 18 -27.08 5.63 3.99
C ASP A 18 -26.47 5.34 2.61
N GLU A 19 -27.12 4.46 1.83
CA GLU A 19 -26.71 4.11 0.47
C GLU A 19 -26.63 5.34 -0.44
N LEU A 20 -27.47 6.35 -0.18
CA LEU A 20 -27.49 7.63 -0.89
C LEU A 20 -26.17 8.42 -0.74
N HIS A 21 -25.46 8.26 0.37
CA HIS A 21 -24.17 8.92 0.58
C HIS A 21 -23.04 8.23 -0.21
N LYS A 22 -23.12 6.92 -0.38
CA LYS A 22 -22.18 6.13 -1.20
C LYS A 22 -22.30 6.45 -2.69
N GLU A 23 -23.53 6.55 -3.21
CA GLU A 23 -23.76 6.94 -4.60
C GLU A 23 -23.32 8.38 -4.87
N ALA A 24 -23.54 9.31 -3.95
CA ALA A 24 -23.11 10.70 -4.10
C ALA A 24 -21.58 10.88 -4.14
N VAL A 25 -20.83 10.08 -3.39
CA VAL A 25 -19.35 10.08 -3.43
C VAL A 25 -18.83 9.45 -4.72
N LEU A 26 -19.43 8.35 -5.17
CA LEU A 26 -19.07 7.69 -6.42
C LEU A 26 -19.43 8.50 -7.66
N GLN A 27 -20.63 9.10 -7.69
CA GLN A 27 -21.08 9.93 -8.81
C GLN A 27 -20.17 11.18 -8.96
N LYS A 28 -19.77 11.81 -7.84
CA LYS A 28 -18.84 12.95 -7.88
C LYS A 28 -17.44 12.59 -8.37
N HIS A 29 -16.95 11.37 -8.14
CA HIS A 29 -15.66 10.94 -8.70
C HIS A 29 -15.70 10.73 -10.21
N PHE A 30 -16.83 10.33 -10.79
CA PHE A 30 -17.01 10.23 -12.23
C PHE A 30 -17.22 11.61 -12.89
N ASP A 31 -17.97 12.51 -12.24
CA ASP A 31 -18.22 13.86 -12.77
C ASP A 31 -16.99 14.77 -12.70
N THR A 32 -16.07 14.57 -11.73
CA THR A 32 -14.82 15.35 -11.64
C THR A 32 -13.85 15.05 -12.79
N ALA A 33 -13.90 13.84 -13.37
CA ALA A 33 -13.09 13.50 -14.53
C ALA A 33 -13.56 14.17 -15.84
N SER A 34 -14.84 14.54 -15.93
CA SER A 34 -15.42 15.21 -17.12
C SER A 34 -15.40 16.75 -17.01
N TYR A 35 -15.22 17.33 -15.82
CA TYR A 35 -15.25 18.79 -15.60
C TYR A 35 -13.90 19.49 -15.81
N LEU A 36 -12.80 18.73 -16.07
CA LEU A 36 -11.44 19.26 -16.23
C LEU A 36 -11.10 19.76 -17.63
N SER A 37 -12.08 19.96 -18.51
CA SER A 37 -11.82 20.47 -19.86
C SER A 37 -12.55 21.80 -20.13
N THR A 38 -12.34 22.84 -19.36
CA THR A 38 -12.47 24.24 -19.83
C THR A 38 -12.40 25.21 -18.65
N THR A 39 -11.29 25.80 -18.48
CA THR A 39 -10.92 27.18 -18.06
C THR A 39 -9.57 27.15 -17.39
N HIS A 40 -8.51 27.56 -18.09
CA HIS A 40 -7.24 27.96 -17.49
C HIS A 40 -7.43 29.27 -16.72
N THR A 41 -8.07 29.20 -15.57
CA THR A 41 -7.86 30.16 -14.50
C THR A 41 -6.73 29.58 -13.67
N THR A 42 -5.59 30.26 -13.61
CA THR A 42 -4.50 29.95 -12.69
C THR A 42 -5.04 30.02 -11.26
N ARG A 43 -5.66 28.93 -10.79
CA ARG A 43 -5.99 28.78 -9.37
C ARG A 43 -4.64 28.64 -8.69
N ASN A 44 -4.35 29.54 -7.79
CA ASN A 44 -3.16 29.50 -6.94
C ASN A 44 -3.37 28.41 -5.89
N THR A 45 -3.38 27.13 -6.33
CA THR A 45 -3.55 25.97 -5.46
C THR A 45 -2.21 25.61 -4.84
N MET A 46 -2.20 25.37 -3.55
CA MET A 46 -1.02 24.88 -2.83
C MET A 46 -1.09 23.35 -2.74
N ARG A 47 -0.02 22.68 -3.17
CA ARG A 47 0.11 21.23 -3.08
C ARG A 47 0.89 20.81 -1.85
N TYR A 48 0.44 19.72 -1.24
CA TYR A 48 1.08 19.13 -0.07
C TYR A 48 1.30 17.63 -0.27
N PHE A 49 2.42 17.12 0.28
CA PHE A 49 2.62 15.71 0.51
C PHE A 49 2.23 15.37 1.95
N LEU A 50 1.41 14.34 2.10
CA LEU A 50 1.00 13.77 3.37
C LEU A 50 1.71 12.43 3.54
N TYR A 51 2.51 12.28 4.58
CA TYR A 51 3.20 11.04 4.96
C TYR A 51 2.42 10.37 6.08
N PHE A 52 2.08 9.10 5.91
CA PHE A 52 1.27 8.38 6.88
C PHE A 52 1.53 6.88 6.84
N ALA A 53 1.19 6.21 7.96
CA ALA A 53 1.21 4.76 8.11
C ALA A 53 -0.22 4.21 8.22
N TYR A 54 -0.38 2.93 7.91
CA TYR A 54 -1.62 2.21 8.20
C TYR A 54 -1.41 0.71 8.36
N ASP A 55 -2.25 0.11 9.20
CA ASP A 55 -2.49 -1.32 9.27
C ASP A 55 -3.58 -1.68 8.25
N GLY A 56 -3.21 -2.44 7.23
CA GLY A 56 -4.10 -2.80 6.13
C GLY A 56 -5.14 -3.88 6.46
N THR A 57 -5.11 -4.46 7.67
CA THR A 57 -5.90 -5.64 8.06
C THR A 57 -7.41 -5.46 7.80
N ASN A 58 -7.93 -4.26 8.09
CA ASN A 58 -9.36 -3.94 7.98
C ASN A 58 -9.73 -3.30 6.64
N TYR A 59 -8.80 -3.23 5.68
CA TYR A 59 -8.98 -2.49 4.43
C TYR A 59 -8.86 -3.38 3.20
N HIS A 60 -9.67 -3.08 2.20
CA HIS A 60 -9.58 -3.68 0.87
C HIS A 60 -8.49 -3.01 0.00
N GLY A 61 -7.37 -2.66 0.64
CA GLY A 61 -6.23 -1.98 0.06
C GLY A 61 -6.33 -0.46 0.12
N TRP A 62 -5.44 0.20 -0.63
CA TRP A 62 -5.33 1.66 -0.65
C TRP A 62 -6.52 2.33 -1.35
N GLN A 63 -6.74 1.99 -2.62
CA GLN A 63 -7.56 2.78 -3.53
C GLN A 63 -9.06 2.62 -3.30
N VAL A 64 -9.80 3.74 -3.34
CA VAL A 64 -11.28 3.76 -3.34
C VAL A 64 -11.83 2.85 -4.42
N GLN A 65 -12.79 2.02 -4.04
CA GLN A 65 -13.52 1.10 -4.91
C GLN A 65 -14.95 0.91 -4.42
N PRO A 66 -15.90 0.55 -5.28
CA PRO A 66 -17.28 0.32 -4.88
C PRO A 66 -17.39 -0.73 -3.78
N ASN A 67 -18.28 -0.50 -2.82
CA ASN A 67 -18.68 -1.46 -1.78
C ASN A 67 -17.54 -2.00 -0.89
N ALA A 68 -16.44 -1.25 -0.72
CA ALA A 68 -15.32 -1.67 0.09
C ALA A 68 -14.73 -0.51 0.90
N VAL A 69 -14.42 -0.77 2.16
CA VAL A 69 -13.69 0.19 3.00
C VAL A 69 -12.22 0.14 2.61
N THR A 70 -11.65 1.32 2.28
CA THR A 70 -10.26 1.48 1.85
C THR A 70 -9.57 2.57 2.65
N VAL A 71 -8.24 2.56 2.68
CA VAL A 71 -7.45 3.58 3.40
C VAL A 71 -7.69 4.97 2.81
N GLN A 72 -7.71 5.08 1.47
CA GLN A 72 -7.96 6.34 0.77
C GLN A 72 -9.33 6.94 1.15
N LEU A 73 -10.38 6.12 1.20
CA LEU A 73 -11.72 6.57 1.60
C LEU A 73 -11.70 7.20 3.01
N ARG A 74 -11.10 6.52 3.99
CA ARG A 74 -11.02 7.03 5.37
C ARG A 74 -10.24 8.33 5.48
N LEU A 75 -9.15 8.43 4.71
CA LEU A 75 -8.35 9.65 4.66
C LEU A 75 -9.14 10.81 4.05
N GLU A 76 -9.82 10.60 2.92
CA GLU A 76 -10.63 11.63 2.25
C GLU A 76 -11.81 12.08 3.10
N GLU A 77 -12.49 11.16 3.82
CA GLU A 77 -13.55 11.49 4.79
C GLU A 77 -13.04 12.40 5.93
N ALA A 78 -11.88 12.08 6.50
CA ALA A 78 -11.26 12.89 7.56
C ALA A 78 -10.83 14.27 7.02
N MET A 79 -10.25 14.34 5.83
CA MET A 79 -9.87 15.58 5.17
C MET A 79 -11.08 16.45 4.84
N GLN A 80 -12.16 15.88 4.30
CA GLN A 80 -13.41 16.60 4.05
C GLN A 80 -14.01 17.17 5.33
N THR A 81 -13.93 16.42 6.43
CA THR A 81 -14.41 16.89 7.74
C THR A 81 -13.60 18.10 8.23
N LEU A 82 -12.28 18.06 8.05
CA LEU A 82 -11.37 19.11 8.53
C LEU A 82 -11.38 20.35 7.64
N LEU A 83 -11.33 20.16 6.31
CA LEU A 83 -11.24 21.24 5.33
C LEU A 83 -12.61 21.79 4.89
N ARG A 84 -13.70 21.07 5.20
CA ARG A 84 -15.09 21.42 4.81
C ARG A 84 -15.35 21.41 3.30
N VAL A 85 -14.43 20.86 2.53
CA VAL A 85 -14.54 20.67 1.08
C VAL A 85 -14.06 19.26 0.72
N PRO A 86 -14.62 18.61 -0.32
CA PRO A 86 -14.10 17.37 -0.84
C PRO A 86 -12.65 17.59 -1.29
N THR A 87 -11.74 16.80 -0.76
CA THR A 87 -10.31 16.91 -1.03
C THR A 87 -9.78 15.53 -1.43
N PRO A 88 -9.77 15.23 -2.74
CA PRO A 88 -9.25 13.96 -3.24
C PRO A 88 -7.74 13.86 -3.01
N VAL A 89 -7.27 12.65 -2.70
CA VAL A 89 -5.85 12.38 -2.51
C VAL A 89 -5.34 11.41 -3.56
N THR A 90 -4.09 11.58 -3.99
CA THR A 90 -3.42 10.66 -4.91
C THR A 90 -2.21 10.03 -4.24
N GLY A 91 -2.26 8.72 -4.02
CA GLY A 91 -1.18 7.99 -3.34
C GLY A 91 0.02 7.66 -4.24
N ALA A 92 1.18 7.45 -3.63
CA ALA A 92 2.44 7.06 -4.28
C ALA A 92 2.37 5.69 -4.99
N GLY A 93 1.40 4.86 -4.61
CA GLY A 93 1.16 3.56 -5.22
C GLY A 93 -0.11 2.92 -4.67
N ARG A 94 -0.49 1.80 -5.27
CA ARG A 94 -1.60 0.98 -4.78
C ARG A 94 -1.05 -0.15 -3.92
N THR A 95 -1.72 -0.43 -2.81
CA THR A 95 -1.51 -1.65 -2.03
C THR A 95 -2.73 -2.55 -2.15
N ASP A 96 -2.50 -3.86 -2.12
CA ASP A 96 -3.57 -4.86 -2.13
C ASP A 96 -4.25 -4.96 -0.76
N THR A 97 -5.39 -5.67 -0.72
CA THR A 97 -6.10 -6.01 0.53
C THR A 97 -5.17 -6.61 1.57
N GLY A 98 -5.23 -6.09 2.79
CA GLY A 98 -4.45 -6.55 3.93
C GLY A 98 -2.96 -6.17 3.91
N VAL A 99 -2.48 -5.44 2.89
CA VAL A 99 -1.10 -4.94 2.82
C VAL A 99 -0.98 -3.67 3.66
N ASN A 100 0.07 -3.61 4.46
CA ASN A 100 0.35 -2.51 5.39
C ASN A 100 1.26 -1.45 4.75
N ALA A 101 1.36 -0.28 5.38
CA ALA A 101 2.37 0.71 5.07
C ALA A 101 2.95 1.32 6.35
N ARG A 102 4.29 1.39 6.42
CA ARG A 102 5.01 2.22 7.39
C ARG A 102 5.12 3.65 6.91
N THR A 103 5.30 3.81 5.60
CA THR A 103 5.35 5.11 4.94
C THR A 103 4.60 5.05 3.62
N MET A 104 3.37 5.52 3.60
CA MET A 104 2.64 5.87 2.39
C MET A 104 2.73 7.39 2.23
N VAL A 105 2.81 7.84 0.98
CA VAL A 105 2.75 9.27 0.64
C VAL A 105 1.57 9.50 -0.29
N ALA A 106 0.81 10.56 -0.03
CA ALA A 106 -0.22 11.03 -0.95
C ALA A 106 -0.11 12.55 -1.12
N HIS A 107 -0.42 13.05 -2.32
CA HIS A 107 -0.57 14.48 -2.51
C HIS A 107 -2.05 14.88 -2.56
N PHE A 108 -2.29 16.13 -2.17
CA PHE A 108 -3.57 16.81 -2.27
C PHE A 108 -3.36 18.31 -2.48
N ASP A 109 -4.39 18.98 -2.99
CA ASP A 109 -4.37 20.40 -3.27
C ASP A 109 -5.36 21.14 -2.37
N THR A 110 -5.00 22.39 -2.00
CA THR A 110 -5.88 23.32 -1.30
C THR A 110 -5.93 24.66 -2.03
N GLU A 111 -7.08 25.34 -1.99
CA GLU A 111 -7.22 26.68 -2.60
C GLU A 111 -6.53 27.78 -1.75
N THR A 112 -6.36 27.52 -0.45
CA THR A 112 -5.67 28.43 0.46
C THR A 112 -4.56 27.67 1.18
N PRO A 113 -3.41 28.33 1.45
CA PRO A 113 -2.34 27.71 2.21
C PRO A 113 -2.84 27.20 3.57
N LEU A 114 -2.35 26.03 3.98
CA LEU A 114 -2.56 25.57 5.35
C LEU A 114 -1.79 26.50 6.30
N PRO A 115 -2.43 27.06 7.32
CA PRO A 115 -1.75 27.97 8.26
C PRO A 115 -0.55 27.31 8.95
N ASP A 116 -0.69 26.04 9.29
CA ASP A 116 0.36 25.20 9.88
C ASP A 116 0.15 23.75 9.47
N PRO A 117 0.99 23.20 8.57
CA PRO A 117 0.89 21.80 8.13
C PRO A 117 1.09 20.78 9.25
N ALA A 118 1.89 21.08 10.30
CA ALA A 118 2.07 20.16 11.42
C ALA A 118 0.78 20.07 12.27
N VAL A 119 0.17 21.21 12.57
CA VAL A 119 -1.13 21.27 13.25
C VAL A 119 -2.22 20.60 12.41
N PHE A 120 -2.16 20.72 11.08
CA PHE A 120 -3.09 20.01 10.19
C PHE A 120 -2.95 18.49 10.33
N ALA A 121 -1.74 17.95 10.34
CA ALA A 121 -1.47 16.53 10.55
C ALA A 121 -2.00 16.03 11.91
N ASP A 122 -1.78 16.79 12.99
CA ASP A 122 -2.30 16.45 14.32
C ASP A 122 -3.84 16.44 14.37
N ARG A 123 -4.48 17.39 13.69
CA ARG A 123 -5.94 17.42 13.62
C ARG A 123 -6.50 16.26 12.81
N LEU A 124 -5.86 15.86 11.72
CA LEU A 124 -6.23 14.65 10.96
C LEU A 124 -6.15 13.41 11.83
N ASN A 125 -5.10 13.25 12.63
CA ASN A 125 -4.93 12.10 13.52
C ASN A 125 -6.05 11.98 14.58
N ARG A 126 -6.72 13.07 14.93
CA ARG A 126 -7.88 13.03 15.85
C ARG A 126 -9.16 12.56 15.18
N LEU A 127 -9.24 12.62 13.85
CA LEU A 127 -10.40 12.19 13.06
C LEU A 127 -10.23 10.79 12.47
N LEU A 128 -8.98 10.39 12.23
CA LEU A 128 -8.64 9.10 11.64
C LEU A 128 -8.84 7.96 12.65
N PRO A 129 -9.20 6.76 12.19
CA PRO A 129 -9.25 5.58 13.03
C PRO A 129 -7.82 5.19 13.51
N PRO A 130 -7.70 4.41 14.59
CA PRO A 130 -6.40 4.11 15.23
C PRO A 130 -5.43 3.30 14.34
N ASP A 131 -5.92 2.73 13.27
CA ASP A 131 -5.13 1.97 12.30
C ASP A 131 -4.61 2.81 11.10
N ILE A 132 -4.81 4.15 11.13
CA ILE A 132 -4.20 5.10 10.20
C ILE A 132 -3.58 6.25 11.00
N ALA A 133 -2.29 6.55 10.78
CA ALA A 133 -1.58 7.61 11.49
C ALA A 133 -0.80 8.49 10.51
N VAL A 134 -1.06 9.80 10.52
CA VAL A 134 -0.34 10.81 9.76
C VAL A 134 0.92 11.21 10.52
N HIS A 135 2.07 11.16 9.87
CA HIS A 135 3.37 11.52 10.46
C HIS A 135 3.73 12.98 10.20
N ARG A 136 3.51 13.44 8.97
CA ARG A 136 3.80 14.83 8.57
C ARG A 136 3.00 15.24 7.33
N CYS A 137 2.79 16.53 7.22
CA CYS A 137 2.27 17.21 6.03
C CYS A 137 3.32 18.26 5.62
N VAL A 138 3.75 18.27 4.37
CA VAL A 138 4.79 19.20 3.89
C VAL A 138 4.36 19.86 2.60
N PRO A 139 4.59 21.18 2.42
CA PRO A 139 4.33 21.85 1.16
C PRO A 139 5.35 21.38 0.10
N VAL A 140 4.86 21.24 -1.13
CA VAL A 140 5.67 20.85 -2.28
C VAL A 140 5.33 21.72 -3.48
N THR A 141 6.15 21.65 -4.52
CA THR A 141 5.87 22.37 -5.78
C THR A 141 4.49 21.96 -6.31
N ASP A 142 3.81 22.85 -7.01
CA ASP A 142 2.46 22.65 -7.55
C ASP A 142 2.39 21.53 -8.59
N THR A 143 3.51 21.18 -9.22
CA THR A 143 3.66 20.09 -10.18
C THR A 143 4.00 18.76 -9.53
N ALA A 144 4.41 18.74 -8.25
CA ALA A 144 4.84 17.51 -7.56
C ALA A 144 3.74 16.43 -7.54
N HIS A 145 4.08 15.21 -7.93
CA HIS A 145 3.12 14.12 -8.03
C HIS A 145 3.57 12.90 -7.21
N ALA A 146 2.86 12.56 -6.15
CA ALA A 146 3.25 11.48 -5.21
C ALA A 146 3.57 10.14 -5.89
N ARG A 147 2.93 9.80 -7.01
CA ARG A 147 3.17 8.54 -7.72
C ARG A 147 4.29 8.63 -8.75
N PHE A 148 4.33 9.72 -9.54
CA PHE A 148 5.19 9.77 -10.73
C PHE A 148 6.57 10.30 -10.42
N ASP A 149 6.71 11.17 -9.41
CA ASP A 149 8.00 11.73 -9.03
C ASP A 149 8.73 10.93 -7.95
N ALA A 150 8.10 9.88 -7.42
CA ALA A 150 8.79 8.98 -6.51
C ALA A 150 9.90 8.22 -7.24
N THR A 151 11.13 8.36 -6.75
CA THR A 151 12.35 7.76 -7.32
C THR A 151 12.54 6.32 -6.94
N SER A 152 12.09 5.94 -5.72
CA SER A 152 12.09 4.54 -5.30
C SER A 152 10.96 4.22 -4.31
N ARG A 153 10.66 2.93 -4.18
CA ARG A 153 9.82 2.35 -3.14
C ARG A 153 10.54 1.17 -2.54
N THR A 154 10.47 1.04 -1.22
CA THR A 154 11.02 -0.09 -0.49
C THR A 154 9.87 -0.85 0.17
N TYR A 155 9.83 -2.15 -0.04
CA TYR A 155 8.93 -3.05 0.66
C TYR A 155 9.70 -3.98 1.58
N LYS A 156 9.10 -4.31 2.73
CA LYS A 156 9.56 -5.38 3.62
C LYS A 156 8.50 -6.47 3.75
N TYR A 157 8.92 -7.74 3.70
CA TYR A 157 8.07 -8.91 3.90
C TYR A 157 8.60 -9.72 5.07
N TYR A 158 7.78 -9.90 6.11
CA TYR A 158 8.18 -10.57 7.34
C TYR A 158 7.77 -12.04 7.36
N ALA A 159 8.70 -12.92 7.77
CA ALA A 159 8.51 -14.36 7.88
C ALA A 159 9.02 -14.89 9.22
N ILE A 160 8.27 -15.83 9.85
CA ILE A 160 8.63 -16.49 11.11
C ILE A 160 8.41 -17.99 10.97
N ASP A 161 9.21 -18.81 11.67
CA ASP A 161 9.13 -20.29 11.65
C ASP A 161 8.32 -20.86 12.83
N HIS A 162 8.05 -20.08 13.84
CA HIS A 162 7.36 -20.49 15.07
C HIS A 162 6.02 -19.76 15.24
N LYS A 163 5.23 -20.23 16.20
CA LYS A 163 3.97 -19.58 16.57
C LYS A 163 4.28 -18.42 17.52
N SER A 164 3.88 -17.20 17.11
CA SER A 164 3.97 -15.99 17.92
C SER A 164 2.64 -15.24 17.90
N PRO A 165 1.93 -15.07 19.03
CA PRO A 165 0.65 -14.37 19.07
C PRO A 165 0.79 -12.88 18.75
N PHE A 166 1.99 -12.30 18.84
CA PHE A 166 2.26 -10.90 18.53
C PHE A 166 2.73 -10.69 17.11
N ALA A 167 3.55 -11.60 16.55
CA ALA A 167 4.11 -11.46 15.21
C ALA A 167 3.18 -12.01 14.10
N GLU A 168 2.38 -13.04 14.35
CA GLU A 168 1.53 -13.68 13.32
C GLU A 168 0.51 -12.73 12.65
N ARG A 169 0.19 -11.61 13.28
CA ARG A 169 -0.66 -10.58 12.68
C ARG A 169 0.01 -9.94 11.47
N TYR A 170 1.33 -9.74 11.54
CA TYR A 170 2.12 -8.96 10.58
C TYR A 170 3.24 -9.76 9.92
N ALA A 171 3.32 -11.07 10.15
CA ALA A 171 4.28 -11.96 9.53
C ALA A 171 3.61 -13.18 8.94
N TRP A 172 4.25 -13.76 7.94
CA TRP A 172 3.91 -15.06 7.41
C TRP A 172 4.63 -16.14 8.19
N ARG A 173 3.87 -17.01 8.83
CA ARG A 173 4.44 -18.19 9.49
C ARG A 173 4.63 -19.32 8.48
N TYR A 174 5.89 -19.74 8.28
CA TYR A 174 6.21 -20.90 7.46
C TYR A 174 6.42 -22.15 8.31
N ARG A 175 6.39 -23.30 7.66
CA ARG A 175 6.67 -24.61 8.27
C ARG A 175 7.82 -25.27 7.53
N GLY A 176 8.64 -26.06 8.28
CA GLY A 176 9.83 -26.69 7.74
C GLY A 176 10.99 -25.71 7.62
N THR A 177 12.05 -26.13 6.96
CA THR A 177 13.25 -25.32 6.72
C THR A 177 13.14 -24.56 5.40
N LEU A 178 13.69 -23.37 5.36
CA LEU A 178 13.92 -22.59 4.14
C LEU A 178 15.42 -22.33 4.01
N ASP A 179 15.94 -22.54 2.81
CA ASP A 179 17.31 -22.20 2.47
C ASP A 179 17.37 -20.73 2.05
N PHE A 180 17.67 -19.84 3.01
CA PHE A 180 17.75 -18.40 2.76
C PHE A 180 18.95 -18.01 1.91
N ASP A 181 20.03 -18.80 1.89
CA ASP A 181 21.17 -18.54 1.03
C ASP A 181 20.79 -18.79 -0.44
N ALA A 182 20.11 -19.88 -0.73
CA ALA A 182 19.57 -20.14 -2.07
C ALA A 182 18.53 -19.08 -2.47
N MET A 183 17.66 -18.65 -1.56
CA MET A 183 16.70 -17.57 -1.80
C MET A 183 17.39 -16.24 -2.10
N ASN A 184 18.49 -15.91 -1.42
CA ASN A 184 19.28 -14.71 -1.68
C ASN A 184 19.99 -14.74 -3.03
N GLN A 185 20.56 -15.88 -3.42
CA GLN A 185 21.13 -16.05 -4.76
C GLN A 185 20.07 -15.81 -5.86
N ALA A 186 18.86 -16.31 -5.67
CA ALA A 186 17.77 -16.07 -6.60
C ALA A 186 17.28 -14.61 -6.55
N ALA A 187 17.26 -13.97 -5.38
CA ALA A 187 16.90 -12.55 -5.24
C ALA A 187 17.89 -11.62 -5.95
N GLU A 188 19.21 -11.92 -5.91
CA GLU A 188 20.24 -11.19 -6.65
C GLU A 188 20.03 -11.27 -8.17
N ALA A 189 19.46 -12.37 -8.67
CA ALA A 189 19.17 -12.49 -10.09
C ALA A 189 18.20 -11.42 -10.59
N LEU A 190 17.32 -10.88 -9.72
CA LEU A 190 16.35 -9.82 -10.06
C LEU A 190 17.02 -8.55 -10.61
N TYR A 191 18.28 -8.25 -10.21
CA TYR A 191 19.01 -7.06 -10.69
C TYR A 191 19.32 -7.06 -12.18
N ARG A 192 19.31 -8.24 -12.81
CA ARG A 192 19.65 -8.43 -14.23
C ARG A 192 18.45 -8.23 -15.16
N TYR A 193 17.24 -8.18 -14.61
CA TYR A 193 15.99 -8.13 -15.38
C TYR A 193 15.31 -6.76 -15.25
N THR A 194 14.55 -6.44 -16.27
CA THR A 194 13.70 -5.24 -16.27
C THR A 194 12.22 -5.58 -16.49
N ASP A 195 11.91 -6.61 -17.27
CA ASP A 195 10.55 -7.06 -17.52
C ASP A 195 10.12 -8.07 -16.45
N PHE A 196 9.15 -7.66 -15.62
CA PHE A 196 8.61 -8.44 -14.52
C PHE A 196 7.18 -8.93 -14.77
N THR A 197 6.81 -9.18 -16.03
CA THR A 197 5.48 -9.65 -16.43
C THR A 197 5.05 -10.89 -15.66
N SER A 198 5.96 -11.86 -15.42
CA SER A 198 5.68 -13.09 -14.65
C SER A 198 5.24 -12.83 -13.20
N PHE A 199 5.54 -11.67 -12.65
CA PHE A 199 5.13 -11.30 -11.29
C PHE A 199 3.98 -10.28 -11.26
N SER A 200 3.47 -9.84 -12.41
CA SER A 200 2.37 -8.88 -12.50
C SER A 200 1.01 -9.60 -12.41
N LYS A 201 0.04 -8.97 -11.75
CA LYS A 201 -1.36 -9.39 -11.89
C LYS A 201 -1.82 -9.15 -13.32
N LEU A 202 -2.50 -10.14 -13.91
CA LEU A 202 -3.07 -10.04 -15.25
C LEU A 202 -4.15 -8.93 -15.32
N HIS A 203 -4.36 -8.39 -16.51
CA HIS A 203 -5.39 -7.37 -16.82
C HIS A 203 -5.23 -6.10 -15.95
N THR A 204 -4.05 -5.48 -16.00
CA THR A 204 -3.79 -4.19 -15.37
C THR A 204 -3.56 -3.11 -16.44
N ASP A 205 -4.09 -1.89 -16.20
CA ASP A 205 -3.96 -0.73 -17.10
C ASP A 205 -2.56 -0.08 -17.00
N VAL A 206 -1.49 -0.89 -17.18
CA VAL A 206 -0.13 -0.38 -17.18
C VAL A 206 0.45 -0.38 -18.59
N LYS A 207 1.16 0.70 -18.95
CA LYS A 207 1.78 0.84 -20.28
C LYS A 207 2.96 -0.12 -20.48
N THR A 208 3.63 -0.52 -19.42
CA THR A 208 4.79 -1.40 -19.44
C THR A 208 4.93 -2.16 -18.11
N ASN A 209 5.47 -3.37 -18.16
CA ASN A 209 5.81 -4.19 -16.99
C ASN A 209 7.29 -4.03 -16.59
N ASN A 210 7.97 -3.00 -17.10
CA ASN A 210 9.36 -2.74 -16.76
C ASN A 210 9.46 -2.08 -15.37
N CYS A 211 10.36 -2.62 -14.56
CA CYS A 211 10.77 -2.12 -13.26
C CYS A 211 12.29 -2.28 -13.12
N ARG A 212 12.92 -1.44 -12.31
CA ARG A 212 14.34 -1.56 -11.99
C ARG A 212 14.48 -1.89 -10.51
N VAL A 213 14.77 -3.15 -10.20
CA VAL A 213 15.09 -3.57 -8.84
C VAL A 213 16.53 -3.15 -8.52
N THR A 214 16.71 -2.46 -7.40
CA THR A 214 18.02 -1.96 -6.94
C THR A 214 18.50 -2.63 -5.67
N TYR A 215 17.60 -3.28 -4.93
CA TYR A 215 17.92 -4.07 -3.74
C TYR A 215 16.91 -5.20 -3.59
N ALA A 216 17.36 -6.40 -3.25
CA ALA A 216 16.49 -7.54 -2.91
C ALA A 216 17.28 -8.53 -2.06
N HIS A 217 16.94 -8.67 -0.77
CA HIS A 217 17.69 -9.51 0.16
C HIS A 217 16.85 -9.98 1.33
N TRP A 218 17.07 -11.23 1.77
CA TRP A 218 16.57 -11.80 3.01
C TRP A 218 17.63 -11.69 4.10
N GLU A 219 17.27 -11.16 5.24
CA GLU A 219 18.11 -11.09 6.41
C GLU A 219 17.38 -11.58 7.66
N GLN A 220 18.11 -12.11 8.62
CA GLN A 220 17.54 -12.44 9.91
C GLN A 220 17.35 -11.14 10.72
N GLU A 221 16.11 -10.88 11.14
CA GLU A 221 15.74 -9.71 11.92
C GLU A 221 14.86 -10.13 13.10
N GLY A 222 15.34 -9.95 14.34
CA GLY A 222 14.62 -10.35 15.54
C GLY A 222 14.33 -11.85 15.59
N GLU A 223 13.05 -12.22 15.72
CA GLU A 223 12.59 -13.62 15.85
C GLU A 223 12.35 -14.29 14.48
N GLY A 224 12.68 -13.65 13.36
CA GLY A 224 12.35 -14.16 12.04
C GLY A 224 13.28 -13.69 10.95
N TYR A 225 12.77 -13.70 9.74
CA TYR A 225 13.45 -13.24 8.54
C TYR A 225 12.65 -12.14 7.86
N THR A 226 13.36 -11.17 7.33
CA THR A 226 12.79 -10.03 6.60
C THR A 226 13.35 -10.00 5.18
N PHE A 227 12.48 -10.02 4.19
CA PHE A 227 12.82 -9.72 2.81
C PHE A 227 12.64 -8.25 2.55
N THR A 228 13.72 -7.56 2.22
CA THR A 228 13.68 -6.16 1.80
C THR A 228 13.88 -6.09 0.29
N ILE A 229 13.00 -5.36 -0.41
CA ILE A 229 13.12 -5.13 -1.85
C ILE A 229 12.86 -3.67 -2.17
N THR A 230 13.75 -3.07 -2.99
CA THR A 230 13.66 -1.69 -3.45
C THR A 230 13.68 -1.64 -4.96
N ALA A 231 12.80 -0.85 -5.56
CA ALA A 231 12.75 -0.61 -7.00
C ALA A 231 12.22 0.82 -7.30
N ASP A 232 12.44 1.29 -8.53
CA ASP A 232 11.86 2.53 -9.03
C ASP A 232 10.32 2.50 -9.02
N ARG A 233 9.74 1.34 -9.30
CA ARG A 233 8.31 1.06 -9.23
C ARG A 233 8.05 -0.42 -9.02
N PHE A 234 6.81 -0.75 -8.64
CA PHE A 234 6.32 -2.13 -8.58
C PHE A 234 5.02 -2.27 -9.35
N LEU A 235 4.84 -3.45 -9.94
CA LEU A 235 3.59 -3.87 -10.55
C LEU A 235 2.62 -4.38 -9.47
N ARG A 236 1.34 -4.43 -9.80
CA ARG A 236 0.33 -4.97 -8.89
C ARG A 236 0.65 -6.41 -8.52
N ASN A 237 0.69 -6.72 -7.22
CA ASN A 237 0.99 -8.03 -6.65
C ASN A 237 2.47 -8.50 -6.84
N MET A 238 3.34 -7.71 -7.45
CA MET A 238 4.71 -8.11 -7.84
C MET A 238 5.53 -8.64 -6.66
N VAL A 239 5.65 -7.90 -5.58
CA VAL A 239 6.47 -8.31 -4.42
C VAL A 239 5.97 -9.63 -3.82
N ARG A 240 4.65 -9.80 -3.69
CA ARG A 240 4.04 -11.03 -3.15
C ARG A 240 4.30 -12.25 -4.04
N ALA A 241 4.31 -12.07 -5.35
CA ALA A 241 4.63 -13.12 -6.31
C ALA A 241 6.13 -13.46 -6.30
N ILE A 242 7.01 -12.46 -6.24
CA ILE A 242 8.46 -12.66 -6.09
C ILE A 242 8.75 -13.47 -4.82
N VAL A 243 8.23 -13.05 -3.66
CA VAL A 243 8.44 -13.75 -2.38
C VAL A 243 7.94 -15.21 -2.48
N GLY A 244 6.76 -15.44 -3.08
CA GLY A 244 6.24 -16.79 -3.24
C GLY A 244 7.13 -17.67 -4.11
N THR A 245 7.72 -17.12 -5.16
CA THR A 245 8.63 -17.86 -6.05
C THR A 245 9.98 -18.10 -5.37
N LEU A 246 10.52 -17.12 -4.62
CA LEU A 246 11.72 -17.31 -3.79
C LEU A 246 11.53 -18.40 -2.73
N VAL A 247 10.34 -18.51 -2.13
CA VAL A 247 10.02 -19.59 -1.17
C VAL A 247 10.07 -20.97 -1.84
N GLU A 248 9.68 -21.11 -3.12
CA GLU A 248 9.84 -22.39 -3.84
C GLU A 248 11.31 -22.72 -4.07
N VAL A 249 12.19 -21.71 -4.30
CA VAL A 249 13.66 -21.89 -4.33
C VAL A 249 14.17 -22.37 -2.97
N GLY A 250 13.80 -21.68 -1.87
CA GLY A 250 14.22 -22.02 -0.52
C GLY A 250 13.74 -23.39 -0.03
N ARG A 251 12.71 -23.94 -0.67
CA ARG A 251 12.21 -25.30 -0.47
C ARG A 251 12.88 -26.32 -1.41
N HIS A 252 13.79 -25.91 -2.24
CA HIS A 252 14.43 -26.71 -3.29
C HIS A 252 13.45 -27.38 -4.27
N LYS A 253 12.29 -26.73 -4.50
CA LYS A 253 11.31 -27.20 -5.49
C LYS A 253 11.61 -26.68 -6.88
N ILE A 254 12.29 -25.55 -6.98
CA ILE A 254 12.84 -24.98 -8.20
C ILE A 254 14.29 -24.54 -7.96
N THR A 255 15.09 -24.64 -8.98
CA THR A 255 16.49 -24.20 -8.99
C THR A 255 16.60 -22.70 -9.30
N LEU A 256 17.80 -22.13 -9.16
CA LEU A 256 18.09 -20.77 -9.60
C LEU A 256 17.83 -20.57 -11.11
N ASP A 257 18.22 -21.56 -11.94
CA ASP A 257 18.01 -21.49 -13.40
C ASP A 257 16.52 -21.49 -13.74
N GLU A 258 15.72 -22.31 -13.06
CA GLU A 258 14.26 -22.32 -13.23
C GLU A 258 13.62 -21.02 -12.74
N PHE A 259 14.12 -20.41 -11.66
CA PHE A 259 13.68 -19.09 -11.22
C PHE A 259 13.95 -18.03 -12.31
N CYS A 260 15.12 -18.04 -12.93
CA CYS A 260 15.45 -17.16 -14.05
C CYS A 260 14.54 -17.43 -15.26
N ALA A 261 14.32 -18.70 -15.61
CA ALA A 261 13.42 -19.09 -16.70
C ALA A 261 11.95 -18.63 -16.47
N ILE A 262 11.49 -18.61 -15.22
CA ILE A 262 10.17 -18.05 -14.86
C ILE A 262 10.11 -16.56 -15.22
N ILE A 263 11.15 -15.77 -14.91
CA ILE A 263 11.18 -14.34 -15.26
C ILE A 263 11.14 -14.15 -16.78
N GLU A 264 11.99 -14.89 -17.48
CA GLU A 264 12.16 -14.84 -18.95
C GLU A 264 10.90 -15.31 -19.70
N GLY A 265 10.14 -16.21 -19.10
CA GLY A 265 8.89 -16.74 -19.65
C GLY A 265 7.75 -15.75 -19.76
N ARG A 266 7.81 -14.61 -19.04
CA ARG A 266 6.81 -13.52 -19.07
C ARG A 266 5.37 -14.01 -18.88
N ASP A 267 5.18 -15.07 -18.13
CA ASP A 267 3.87 -15.66 -17.83
C ASP A 267 3.65 -15.74 -16.31
N ARG A 268 2.57 -15.11 -15.83
CA ARG A 268 2.19 -15.16 -14.41
C ARG A 268 1.90 -16.58 -13.93
N GLY A 269 1.46 -17.48 -14.83
CA GLY A 269 1.19 -18.87 -14.53
C GLY A 269 2.42 -19.68 -14.11
N LEU A 270 3.60 -19.27 -14.52
CA LEU A 270 4.88 -19.93 -14.19
C LEU A 270 5.36 -19.54 -12.77
N ALA A 271 5.00 -18.35 -12.28
CA ALA A 271 5.47 -17.89 -10.98
C ALA A 271 4.72 -18.51 -9.83
N GLY A 272 5.37 -18.57 -8.67
CA GLY A 272 4.81 -19.10 -7.43
C GLY A 272 3.55 -18.38 -6.96
N THR A 273 2.87 -18.97 -5.99
CA THR A 273 1.66 -18.42 -5.38
C THR A 273 1.98 -17.07 -4.71
N SER A 274 1.08 -16.10 -4.89
CA SER A 274 1.20 -14.81 -4.21
C SER A 274 1.08 -14.96 -2.70
N MET A 275 2.08 -14.49 -1.98
CA MET A 275 2.14 -14.60 -0.53
C MET A 275 1.10 -13.70 0.18
N PRO A 276 0.70 -14.02 1.43
CA PRO A 276 -0.28 -13.24 2.18
C PRO A 276 0.08 -11.75 2.29
N GLY A 277 -0.93 -10.86 2.09
CA GLY A 277 -0.73 -9.40 2.15
C GLY A 277 -0.37 -8.89 3.54
N LYS A 278 -0.87 -9.52 4.60
CA LYS A 278 -0.68 -9.11 6.00
C LYS A 278 0.79 -8.96 6.44
N ALA A 279 1.69 -9.71 5.78
CA ALA A 279 3.11 -9.71 6.08
C ALA A 279 3.91 -8.72 5.21
N LEU A 280 3.27 -8.06 4.25
CA LEU A 280 3.90 -7.10 3.34
C LEU A 280 3.65 -5.67 3.83
N PHE A 281 4.73 -4.89 3.87
CA PHE A 281 4.71 -3.48 4.25
C PHE A 281 5.36 -2.62 3.16
N LEU A 282 4.66 -1.60 2.67
CA LEU A 282 5.32 -0.48 2.03
C LEU A 282 6.10 0.27 3.12
N HIS A 283 7.43 0.12 3.09
CA HIS A 283 8.30 0.60 4.17
C HIS A 283 8.73 2.03 3.97
N ASP A 284 9.07 2.40 2.72
CA ASP A 284 9.54 3.74 2.39
C ASP A 284 9.24 4.12 0.94
N VAL A 285 9.13 5.44 0.70
CA VAL A 285 8.98 6.07 -0.62
C VAL A 285 9.87 7.30 -0.66
N THR A 286 10.78 7.36 -1.63
CA THR A 286 11.73 8.47 -1.76
C THR A 286 11.36 9.40 -2.91
N TYR A 287 11.72 10.67 -2.75
CA TYR A 287 11.47 11.74 -3.72
C TYR A 287 12.72 12.61 -3.88
N PRO A 288 12.88 13.30 -5.03
CA PRO A 288 13.89 14.33 -5.22
C PRO A 288 13.69 15.49 -4.25
N GLU A 289 14.80 16.05 -3.74
CA GLU A 289 14.75 17.14 -2.76
C GLU A 289 14.15 18.44 -3.33
N GLU A 290 14.31 18.67 -4.62
CA GLU A 290 13.80 19.86 -5.33
C GLU A 290 12.27 19.98 -5.35
N LEU A 291 11.54 18.96 -4.96
CA LEU A 291 10.06 19.02 -4.85
C LEU A 291 9.59 19.73 -3.58
N PHE A 292 10.43 19.85 -2.56
CA PHE A 292 10.04 20.37 -1.26
C PHE A 292 10.30 21.88 -1.18
N LEU A 293 9.35 22.63 -0.58
CA LEU A 293 9.41 24.09 -0.42
C LEU A 293 9.93 24.52 0.94
#